data_69831d1762600a27659378eeab07b4b3
#
_entry.id   69831d1762600a27659378eeab07b4b3
#
_cell.length_a   1.000
_cell.length_b   1.000
_cell.length_c   1.000
_cell.angle_alpha   90.00
_cell.angle_beta   90.00
_cell.angle_gamma   90.00
#
_symmetry.space_group_name_H-M   'P 1'
#
loop_
_entity.id
_entity.type
_entity.pdbx_description
1 polymer ?
#
loop_
_entity_poly.entity_id
_entity_poly.type
_entity_poly.pdbx_seq_one_letter_code
_entity_poly.pdbx_strand_id
1 'polypeptide(L)'
;MPSRYIRVIVADDHPAVALGISYELGLDPAIDVIGCAKNSTDLVAQLEVQPCDVLVSDYTMPGGKYGDGLALFAMLRRRYPELRIAVLTMIDTPTLIRALLGHDNVCVLSKSDSTSHIVNAVHAVYQGKTYYSPKIKGMIIDEAFTQGSERLTRREAEIVRLLCAGATVTEIAQQSHRSVQTVSSQKRNAMKKLGIERDADLILYGADAAKASQGEVGLQALTEPDPTVWRST
;
A
#
# COMPACT_ATOMS: atom_id res chain seq x y z
N MET A 1 14.66 31.48 -2.31
CA MET A 1 13.69 31.68 -3.40
C MET A 1 12.96 30.36 -3.59
N PRO A 2 11.63 30.30 -3.61
CA PRO A 2 10.95 29.06 -3.96
C PRO A 2 11.39 28.64 -5.36
N SER A 3 11.64 27.35 -5.54
CA SER A 3 12.00 26.78 -6.84
C SER A 3 10.92 27.14 -7.87
N ARG A 4 11.36 27.53 -9.08
CA ARG A 4 10.44 27.83 -10.18
C ARG A 4 9.76 26.55 -10.71
N TYR A 5 10.29 25.40 -10.37
CA TYR A 5 9.88 24.07 -10.86
C TYR A 5 9.59 23.14 -9.70
N ILE A 6 8.67 22.20 -9.90
CA ILE A 6 8.41 21.09 -8.99
C ILE A 6 9.47 20.01 -9.25
N ARG A 7 10.35 19.79 -8.29
CA ARG A 7 11.43 18.77 -8.42
C ARG A 7 10.87 17.40 -8.11
N VAL A 8 10.94 16.51 -9.09
CA VAL A 8 10.36 15.17 -9.01
C VAL A 8 11.45 14.10 -9.10
N ILE A 9 11.40 13.12 -8.21
CA ILE A 9 12.12 11.85 -8.39
C ILE A 9 11.11 10.78 -8.77
N VAL A 10 11.43 9.98 -9.79
CA VAL A 10 10.64 8.82 -10.22
C VAL A 10 11.31 7.56 -9.70
N ALA A 11 10.56 6.70 -9.00
CA ALA A 11 11.06 5.44 -8.48
C ALA A 11 10.22 4.27 -9.02
N ASP A 12 10.82 3.41 -9.81
CA ASP A 12 10.19 2.20 -10.39
C ASP A 12 11.30 1.19 -10.75
N ASP A 13 11.13 -0.07 -10.37
CA ASP A 13 12.10 -1.14 -10.65
C ASP A 13 12.12 -1.59 -12.12
N HIS A 14 11.12 -1.12 -12.90
CA HIS A 14 11.05 -1.33 -14.35
C HIS A 14 11.55 -0.10 -15.11
N PRO A 15 12.76 -0.15 -15.72
CA PRO A 15 13.37 1.02 -16.37
C PRO A 15 12.51 1.65 -17.48
N ALA A 16 11.78 0.82 -18.24
CA ALA A 16 10.90 1.32 -19.30
C ALA A 16 9.71 2.12 -18.74
N VAL A 17 9.17 1.72 -17.59
CA VAL A 17 8.08 2.43 -16.90
C VAL A 17 8.60 3.75 -16.34
N ALA A 18 9.74 3.73 -15.63
CA ALA A 18 10.37 4.94 -15.10
C ALA A 18 10.66 5.97 -16.21
N LEU A 19 11.18 5.49 -17.36
CA LEU A 19 11.44 6.35 -18.51
C LEU A 19 10.16 6.96 -19.10
N GLY A 20 9.10 6.15 -19.24
CA GLY A 20 7.80 6.61 -19.74
C GLY A 20 7.17 7.67 -18.83
N ILE A 21 7.21 7.45 -17.51
CA ILE A 21 6.74 8.42 -16.51
C ILE A 21 7.56 9.71 -16.58
N SER A 22 8.89 9.59 -16.65
CA SER A 22 9.79 10.74 -16.72
C SER A 22 9.55 11.57 -17.98
N TYR A 23 9.32 10.90 -19.11
CA TYR A 23 8.97 11.54 -20.36
C TYR A 23 7.65 12.33 -20.25
N GLU A 24 6.60 11.70 -19.74
CA GLU A 24 5.29 12.33 -19.55
C GLU A 24 5.37 13.56 -18.62
N LEU A 25 6.08 13.44 -17.50
CA LEU A 25 6.29 14.54 -16.57
C LEU A 25 7.10 15.68 -17.21
N GLY A 26 8.09 15.33 -18.02
CA GLY A 26 8.96 16.32 -18.71
C GLY A 26 8.24 17.13 -19.82
N LEU A 27 7.01 16.74 -20.21
CA LEU A 27 6.18 17.54 -21.11
C LEU A 27 5.57 18.75 -20.40
N ASP A 28 5.51 18.75 -19.08
CA ASP A 28 5.01 19.88 -18.29
C ASP A 28 6.16 20.82 -17.91
N PRO A 29 6.15 22.08 -18.38
CA PRO A 29 7.24 23.03 -18.13
C PRO A 29 7.38 23.44 -16.66
N ALA A 30 6.42 23.11 -15.80
CA ALA A 30 6.49 23.37 -14.36
C ALA A 30 7.13 22.23 -13.56
N ILE A 31 7.44 21.09 -14.20
CA ILE A 31 7.99 19.88 -13.55
C ILE A 31 9.43 19.68 -14.01
N ASP A 32 10.30 19.42 -13.06
CA ASP A 32 11.71 19.04 -13.30
C ASP A 32 11.97 17.65 -12.73
N VAL A 33 12.16 16.65 -13.59
CA VAL A 33 12.52 15.28 -13.17
C VAL A 33 14.00 15.22 -12.88
N ILE A 34 14.36 15.37 -11.60
CA ILE A 34 15.73 15.47 -11.12
C ILE A 34 16.42 14.12 -10.93
N GLY A 35 15.69 13.01 -10.99
CA GLY A 35 16.30 11.68 -10.83
C GLY A 35 15.32 10.53 -11.04
N CYS A 36 15.92 9.34 -11.29
CA CYS A 36 15.23 8.07 -11.36
C CYS A 36 15.91 7.07 -10.42
N ALA A 37 15.11 6.33 -9.65
CA ALA A 37 15.58 5.30 -8.74
C ALA A 37 14.93 3.96 -9.11
N LYS A 38 15.71 2.86 -9.09
CA LYS A 38 15.22 1.52 -9.42
C LYS A 38 14.87 0.66 -8.20
N ASN A 39 15.17 1.15 -7.00
CA ASN A 39 14.88 0.51 -5.73
C ASN A 39 14.98 1.51 -4.58
N SER A 40 14.60 1.10 -3.38
CA SER A 40 14.62 1.98 -2.21
C SER A 40 16.01 2.43 -1.76
N THR A 41 17.07 1.70 -2.10
CA THR A 41 18.45 2.12 -1.80
C THR A 41 18.85 3.31 -2.66
N ASP A 42 18.62 3.22 -3.97
CA ASP A 42 18.91 4.29 -4.92
C ASP A 42 18.05 5.53 -4.62
N LEU A 43 16.79 5.32 -4.27
CA LEU A 43 15.87 6.39 -3.92
C LEU A 43 16.39 7.19 -2.70
N VAL A 44 16.72 6.50 -1.63
CA VAL A 44 17.21 7.17 -0.41
C VAL A 44 18.53 7.90 -0.67
N ALA A 45 19.45 7.29 -1.44
CA ALA A 45 20.70 7.93 -1.82
C ALA A 45 20.47 9.25 -2.59
N GLN A 46 19.49 9.30 -3.48
CA GLN A 46 19.15 10.53 -4.20
C GLN A 46 18.50 11.58 -3.29
N LEU A 47 17.59 11.16 -2.39
CA LEU A 47 16.94 12.07 -1.44
C LEU A 47 17.94 12.69 -0.42
N GLU A 48 19.07 12.04 -0.18
CA GLU A 48 20.13 12.54 0.71
C GLU A 48 20.98 13.64 0.06
N VAL A 49 21.13 13.63 -1.26
CA VAL A 49 22.05 14.53 -1.96
C VAL A 49 21.34 15.71 -2.65
N GLN A 50 20.05 15.62 -2.88
CA GLN A 50 19.30 16.68 -3.56
C GLN A 50 17.88 16.84 -3.01
N PRO A 51 17.39 18.08 -2.92
CA PRO A 51 16.03 18.34 -2.44
C PRO A 51 15.00 17.90 -3.49
N CYS A 52 14.00 17.11 -3.06
CA CYS A 52 12.89 16.62 -3.85
C CYS A 52 11.57 17.13 -3.26
N ASP A 53 10.68 17.65 -4.09
CA ASP A 53 9.38 18.16 -3.68
C ASP A 53 8.31 17.07 -3.75
N VAL A 54 8.36 16.24 -4.80
CA VAL A 54 7.39 15.16 -5.03
C VAL A 54 8.13 13.88 -5.45
N LEU A 55 7.82 12.80 -4.78
CA LEU A 55 8.23 11.44 -5.18
C LEU A 55 7.06 10.79 -5.94
N VAL A 56 7.32 10.35 -7.17
CA VAL A 56 6.44 9.44 -7.91
C VAL A 56 7.03 8.04 -7.78
N SER A 57 6.38 7.14 -7.05
CA SER A 57 6.94 5.83 -6.72
C SER A 57 6.01 4.69 -7.04
N ASP A 58 6.55 3.63 -7.66
CA ASP A 58 5.88 2.34 -7.61
C ASP A 58 5.70 1.90 -6.16
N TYR A 59 4.59 1.21 -5.92
CA TYR A 59 4.31 0.59 -4.63
C TYR A 59 5.26 -0.58 -4.34
N THR A 60 5.58 -1.38 -5.35
CA THR A 60 6.39 -2.59 -5.23
C THR A 60 7.72 -2.43 -5.95
N MET A 61 8.81 -2.31 -5.20
CA MET A 61 10.16 -2.21 -5.73
C MET A 61 11.10 -3.14 -4.95
N PRO A 62 11.19 -4.42 -5.32
CA PRO A 62 12.00 -5.38 -4.59
C PRO A 62 13.51 -5.08 -4.69
N GLY A 63 14.29 -5.67 -3.80
CA GLY A 63 15.76 -5.65 -3.86
C GLY A 63 16.44 -4.42 -3.26
N GLY A 64 15.71 -3.50 -2.65
CA GLY A 64 16.28 -2.34 -1.94
C GLY A 64 16.50 -2.60 -0.44
N LYS A 65 17.51 -1.93 0.14
CA LYS A 65 17.88 -2.05 1.57
C LYS A 65 16.75 -1.60 2.51
N TYR A 66 15.90 -0.68 2.08
CA TYR A 66 14.85 -0.09 2.92
C TYR A 66 13.47 -0.73 2.70
N GLY A 67 13.43 -1.89 2.01
CA GLY A 67 12.18 -2.57 1.67
C GLY A 67 11.36 -1.84 0.60
N ASP A 68 10.07 -2.15 0.52
CA ASP A 68 9.08 -1.57 -0.40
C ASP A 68 7.70 -1.44 0.29
N GLY A 69 6.67 -1.09 -0.45
CA GLY A 69 5.29 -1.01 0.03
C GLY A 69 5.11 -0.02 1.18
N LEU A 70 4.14 -0.30 2.06
CA LEU A 70 3.79 0.56 3.20
C LEU A 70 4.99 0.84 4.14
N ALA A 71 5.88 -0.13 4.31
CA ALA A 71 7.05 0.03 5.18
C ALA A 71 8.01 1.11 4.66
N LEU A 72 8.26 1.12 3.35
CA LEU A 72 9.07 2.15 2.70
C LEU A 72 8.43 3.53 2.87
N PHE A 73 7.13 3.67 2.57
CA PHE A 73 6.45 4.97 2.69
C PHE A 73 6.37 5.46 4.14
N ALA A 74 6.15 4.60 5.11
CA ALA A 74 6.20 4.96 6.52
C ALA A 74 7.59 5.47 6.95
N MET A 75 8.65 4.81 6.48
CA MET A 75 10.03 5.25 6.71
C MET A 75 10.32 6.60 6.06
N LEU A 76 9.93 6.77 4.77
CA LEU A 76 10.15 8.02 4.04
C LEU A 76 9.45 9.20 4.72
N ARG A 77 8.21 9.05 5.15
CA ARG A 77 7.46 10.11 5.85
C ARG A 77 8.09 10.52 7.17
N ARG A 78 8.61 9.55 7.93
CA ARG A 78 9.29 9.85 9.19
C ARG A 78 10.61 10.58 8.95
N ARG A 79 11.34 10.22 7.88
CA ARG A 79 12.66 10.77 7.58
C ARG A 79 12.60 12.09 6.79
N TYR A 80 11.58 12.22 5.93
CA TYR A 80 11.37 13.34 5.00
C TYR A 80 9.92 13.85 5.12
N PRO A 81 9.53 14.52 6.22
CA PRO A 81 8.14 14.89 6.50
C PRO A 81 7.54 15.84 5.45
N GLU A 82 8.35 16.64 4.78
CA GLU A 82 7.93 17.57 3.73
C GLU A 82 7.80 16.92 2.35
N LEU A 83 8.32 15.69 2.18
CA LEU A 83 8.25 14.96 0.92
C LEU A 83 6.80 14.56 0.63
N ARG A 84 6.29 14.95 -0.51
CA ARG A 84 4.97 14.55 -1.00
C ARG A 84 5.10 13.33 -1.88
N ILE A 85 4.13 12.42 -1.82
CA ILE A 85 4.26 11.12 -2.46
C ILE A 85 3.05 10.85 -3.37
N ALA A 86 3.31 10.55 -4.64
CA ALA A 86 2.35 9.99 -5.57
C ALA A 86 2.69 8.51 -5.78
N VAL A 87 1.86 7.62 -5.26
CA VAL A 87 2.06 6.16 -5.33
C VAL A 87 1.40 5.62 -6.58
N LEU A 88 2.17 4.90 -7.39
CA LEU A 88 1.68 4.12 -8.52
C LEU A 88 1.53 2.65 -8.09
N THR A 89 0.42 2.02 -8.45
CA THR A 89 0.21 0.62 -8.09
C THR A 89 -0.53 -0.16 -9.18
N MET A 90 -0.16 -1.42 -9.36
CA MET A 90 -0.95 -2.41 -10.09
C MET A 90 -1.91 -3.16 -9.17
N ILE A 91 -1.75 -3.00 -7.86
CA ILE A 91 -2.58 -3.71 -6.88
C ILE A 91 -3.89 -2.96 -6.70
N ASP A 92 -4.97 -3.65 -7.02
CA ASP A 92 -6.33 -3.12 -7.04
C ASP A 92 -7.15 -3.63 -5.83
N THR A 93 -6.53 -3.78 -4.66
CA THR A 93 -7.25 -4.19 -3.46
C THR A 93 -7.71 -2.99 -2.64
N PRO A 94 -9.00 -2.88 -2.31
CA PRO A 94 -9.55 -1.76 -1.54
C PRO A 94 -8.83 -1.52 -0.22
N THR A 95 -8.40 -2.59 0.45
CA THR A 95 -7.72 -2.50 1.74
C THR A 95 -6.35 -1.83 1.65
N LEU A 96 -5.57 -2.13 0.60
CA LEU A 96 -4.29 -1.46 0.37
C LEU A 96 -4.50 0.02 0.06
N ILE A 97 -5.46 0.31 -0.81
CA ILE A 97 -5.80 1.69 -1.16
C ILE A 97 -6.17 2.46 0.11
N ARG A 98 -6.99 1.87 0.99
CA ARG A 98 -7.37 2.48 2.27
C ARG A 98 -6.17 2.75 3.18
N ALA A 99 -5.24 1.80 3.27
CA ALA A 99 -4.02 1.98 4.04
C ALA A 99 -3.16 3.15 3.51
N LEU A 100 -3.09 3.31 2.18
CA LEU A 100 -2.40 4.44 1.55
C LEU A 100 -3.15 5.77 1.74
N LEU A 101 -4.49 5.75 1.67
CA LEU A 101 -5.35 6.94 1.82
C LEU A 101 -5.39 7.48 3.26
N GLY A 102 -5.11 6.65 4.26
CA GLY A 102 -5.04 7.08 5.67
C GLY A 102 -3.86 8.01 5.98
N HIS A 103 -3.13 8.41 4.95
CA HIS A 103 -1.93 9.22 5.09
C HIS A 103 -2.06 10.57 4.39
N ASP A 104 -1.76 11.66 5.12
CA ASP A 104 -1.65 13.00 4.53
C ASP A 104 -0.50 13.06 3.51
N ASN A 105 -0.63 13.96 2.52
CA ASN A 105 0.38 14.20 1.48
C ASN A 105 0.66 12.98 0.56
N VAL A 106 -0.31 12.08 0.39
CA VAL A 106 -0.21 10.93 -0.51
C VAL A 106 -1.33 10.98 -1.55
N CYS A 107 -0.95 10.83 -2.82
CA CYS A 107 -1.86 10.56 -3.92
C CYS A 107 -1.70 9.10 -4.36
N VAL A 108 -2.78 8.46 -4.80
CA VAL A 108 -2.75 7.07 -5.25
C VAL A 108 -3.27 6.97 -6.67
N LEU A 109 -2.50 6.31 -7.53
CA LEU A 109 -2.82 6.11 -8.94
C LEU A 109 -2.70 4.65 -9.31
N SER A 110 -3.59 4.18 -10.16
CA SER A 110 -3.45 2.87 -10.81
C SER A 110 -2.52 2.99 -12.03
N LYS A 111 -1.57 2.07 -12.16
CA LYS A 111 -0.75 1.95 -13.37
C LYS A 111 -1.57 1.55 -14.61
N SER A 112 -2.84 1.12 -14.43
CA SER A 112 -3.77 0.82 -15.53
C SER A 112 -4.46 2.06 -16.09
N ASP A 113 -4.41 3.20 -15.38
CA ASP A 113 -4.98 4.46 -15.87
C ASP A 113 -4.00 5.19 -16.80
N SER A 114 -4.48 6.20 -17.52
CA SER A 114 -3.64 7.01 -18.41
C SER A 114 -2.50 7.70 -17.64
N THR A 115 -1.31 7.77 -18.26
CA THR A 115 -0.14 8.47 -17.70
C THR A 115 -0.38 9.96 -17.45
N SER A 116 -1.31 10.59 -18.16
CA SER A 116 -1.72 11.99 -17.94
C SER A 116 -2.21 12.26 -16.50
N HIS A 117 -2.71 11.23 -15.80
CA HIS A 117 -3.10 11.34 -14.41
C HIS A 117 -1.92 11.54 -13.46
N ILE A 118 -0.70 11.16 -13.87
CA ILE A 118 0.52 11.31 -13.06
C ILE A 118 0.86 12.80 -12.94
N VAL A 119 0.80 13.55 -14.05
CA VAL A 119 1.02 15.01 -14.06
C VAL A 119 0.03 15.71 -13.13
N ASN A 120 -1.26 15.37 -13.24
CA ASN A 120 -2.30 15.91 -12.38
C ASN A 120 -2.06 15.60 -10.88
N ALA A 121 -1.60 14.39 -10.58
CA ALA A 121 -1.29 13.98 -9.21
C ALA A 121 -0.09 14.73 -8.64
N VAL A 122 0.97 14.95 -9.42
CA VAL A 122 2.15 15.74 -9.01
C VAL A 122 1.73 17.17 -8.66
N HIS A 123 0.94 17.83 -9.50
CA HIS A 123 0.45 19.18 -9.20
C HIS A 123 -0.45 19.21 -7.97
N ALA A 124 -1.38 18.23 -7.86
CA ALA A 124 -2.30 18.18 -6.73
C ALA A 124 -1.57 17.98 -5.41
N VAL A 125 -0.68 16.99 -5.33
CA VAL A 125 0.04 16.70 -4.09
C VAL A 125 1.02 17.82 -3.74
N TYR A 126 1.64 18.46 -4.73
CA TYR A 126 2.50 19.63 -4.49
C TYR A 126 1.72 20.79 -3.86
N GLN A 127 0.45 20.95 -4.20
CA GLN A 127 -0.45 21.94 -3.60
C GLN A 127 -1.07 21.50 -2.26
N GLY A 128 -0.67 20.35 -1.72
CA GLY A 128 -1.27 19.78 -0.51
C GLY A 128 -2.70 19.24 -0.72
N LYS A 129 -3.08 18.95 -1.97
CA LYS A 129 -4.38 18.38 -2.33
C LYS A 129 -4.24 16.88 -2.57
N THR A 130 -5.32 16.14 -2.31
CA THR A 130 -5.40 14.72 -2.65
C THR A 130 -5.81 14.54 -4.11
N TYR A 131 -5.26 13.52 -4.76
CA TYR A 131 -5.65 13.11 -6.10
C TYR A 131 -5.71 11.58 -6.18
N TYR A 132 -6.76 11.10 -6.79
CA TYR A 132 -6.95 9.68 -7.08
C TYR A 132 -7.27 9.51 -8.55
N SER A 133 -6.63 8.57 -9.21
CA SER A 133 -6.93 8.27 -10.61
C SER A 133 -8.33 7.65 -10.76
N PRO A 134 -8.93 7.64 -11.96
CA PRO A 134 -10.30 7.19 -12.15
C PRO A 134 -10.59 5.81 -11.58
N LYS A 135 -9.71 4.84 -11.80
CA LYS A 135 -9.87 3.48 -11.27
C LYS A 135 -9.85 3.47 -9.74
N ILE A 136 -8.93 4.19 -9.12
CA ILE A 136 -8.85 4.31 -7.65
C ILE A 136 -10.12 4.98 -7.10
N LYS A 137 -10.63 6.03 -7.74
CA LYS A 137 -11.90 6.67 -7.34
C LYS A 137 -13.06 5.70 -7.40
N GLY A 138 -13.17 4.92 -8.48
CA GLY A 138 -14.20 3.88 -8.62
C GLY A 138 -14.17 2.91 -7.44
N MET A 139 -13.00 2.41 -7.10
CA MET A 139 -12.82 1.47 -5.98
C MET A 139 -13.19 2.07 -4.62
N ILE A 140 -12.85 3.35 -4.37
CA ILE A 140 -13.24 4.05 -3.13
C ILE A 140 -14.76 4.19 -3.05
N ILE A 141 -15.41 4.51 -4.18
CA ILE A 141 -16.87 4.66 -4.26
C ILE A 141 -17.55 3.31 -4.04
N ASP A 142 -17.12 2.27 -4.75
CA ASP A 142 -17.67 0.92 -4.62
C ASP A 142 -17.53 0.40 -3.18
N GLU A 143 -16.41 0.70 -2.55
CA GLU A 143 -16.18 0.35 -1.15
C GLU A 143 -17.11 1.14 -0.19
N ALA A 144 -17.33 2.42 -0.43
CA ALA A 144 -18.24 3.23 0.38
C ALA A 144 -19.68 2.68 0.31
N PHE A 145 -20.10 2.17 -0.84
CA PHE A 145 -21.39 1.49 -1.00
C PHE A 145 -21.41 0.10 -0.32
N THR A 146 -20.25 -0.56 -0.24
CA THR A 146 -20.14 -1.91 0.35
C THR A 146 -19.95 -1.88 1.87
N GLN A 147 -19.52 -0.75 2.44
CA GLN A 147 -19.27 -0.58 3.90
C GLN A 147 -20.51 -0.79 4.80
N GLY A 148 -21.70 -0.99 4.22
CA GLY A 148 -22.89 -1.33 5.00
C GLY A 148 -22.90 -2.74 5.61
N SER A 149 -22.10 -3.69 5.14
CA SER A 149 -22.26 -5.10 5.55
C SER A 149 -21.01 -5.97 5.77
N GLU A 150 -19.77 -5.53 5.50
CA GLU A 150 -18.68 -6.53 5.41
C GLU A 150 -17.40 -6.25 6.21
N ARG A 151 -17.52 -5.83 7.47
CA ARG A 151 -16.38 -5.98 8.40
C ARG A 151 -16.13 -7.47 8.67
N LEU A 152 -14.84 -7.86 8.70
CA LEU A 152 -14.48 -9.19 9.19
C LEU A 152 -15.09 -9.41 10.58
N THR A 153 -15.76 -10.53 10.77
CA THR A 153 -16.12 -10.97 12.12
C THR A 153 -14.84 -11.24 12.91
N ARG A 154 -14.91 -11.24 14.24
CA ARG A 154 -13.77 -11.58 15.10
C ARG A 154 -13.11 -12.90 14.69
N ARG A 155 -13.92 -13.90 14.31
CA ARG A 155 -13.45 -15.21 13.88
C ARG A 155 -12.75 -15.18 12.53
N GLU A 156 -13.28 -14.46 11.56
CA GLU A 156 -12.64 -14.26 10.25
C GLU A 156 -11.31 -13.52 10.38
N ALA A 157 -11.26 -12.48 11.20
CA ALA A 157 -10.04 -11.72 11.47
C ALA A 157 -8.97 -12.60 12.14
N GLU A 158 -9.34 -13.45 13.09
CA GLU A 158 -8.42 -14.37 13.75
C GLU A 158 -7.85 -15.41 12.78
N ILE A 159 -8.69 -15.98 11.91
CA ILE A 159 -8.23 -16.92 10.87
C ILE A 159 -7.26 -16.24 9.91
N VAL A 160 -7.57 -15.04 9.46
CA VAL A 160 -6.68 -14.25 8.58
C VAL A 160 -5.34 -14.03 9.28
N ARG A 161 -5.34 -13.61 10.54
CA ARG A 161 -4.13 -13.38 11.33
C ARG A 161 -3.24 -14.63 11.41
N LEU A 162 -3.83 -15.78 11.72
CA LEU A 162 -3.09 -17.05 11.83
C LEU A 162 -2.53 -17.50 10.47
N LEU A 163 -3.29 -17.35 9.39
CA LEU A 163 -2.81 -17.66 8.03
C LEU A 163 -1.64 -16.77 7.64
N CYS A 164 -1.71 -15.48 7.94
CA CYS A 164 -0.61 -14.53 7.70
C CYS A 164 0.62 -14.83 8.55
N ALA A 165 0.44 -15.43 9.73
CA ALA A 165 1.54 -15.94 10.58
C ALA A 165 2.13 -17.27 10.07
N GLY A 166 1.62 -17.83 8.95
CA GLY A 166 2.12 -19.03 8.32
C GLY A 166 1.43 -20.33 8.75
N ALA A 167 0.37 -20.25 9.57
CA ALA A 167 -0.39 -21.43 9.95
C ALA A 167 -1.22 -21.95 8.77
N THR A 168 -1.33 -23.25 8.64
CA THR A 168 -2.19 -23.91 7.66
C THR A 168 -3.64 -23.99 8.15
N VAL A 169 -4.59 -24.14 7.22
CA VAL A 169 -6.01 -24.32 7.55
C VAL A 169 -6.22 -25.53 8.49
N THR A 170 -5.43 -26.59 8.34
CA THR A 170 -5.50 -27.79 9.17
C THR A 170 -5.03 -27.51 10.59
N GLU A 171 -3.93 -26.79 10.76
CA GLU A 171 -3.41 -26.41 12.09
C GLU A 171 -4.40 -25.48 12.81
N ILE A 172 -4.97 -24.50 12.10
CA ILE A 172 -6.00 -23.60 12.64
C ILE A 172 -7.24 -24.40 13.08
N ALA A 173 -7.66 -25.39 12.29
CA ALA A 173 -8.80 -26.25 12.62
C ALA A 173 -8.55 -27.06 13.90
N GLN A 174 -7.35 -27.62 14.05
CA GLN A 174 -6.93 -28.33 15.26
C GLN A 174 -6.87 -27.40 16.48
N GLN A 175 -6.20 -26.26 16.35
CA GLN A 175 -6.04 -25.28 17.43
C GLN A 175 -7.38 -24.70 17.91
N SER A 176 -8.30 -24.46 16.97
CA SER A 176 -9.61 -23.90 17.27
C SER A 176 -10.70 -24.91 17.58
N HIS A 177 -10.37 -26.23 17.62
CA HIS A 177 -11.33 -27.32 17.80
C HIS A 177 -12.51 -27.28 16.80
N ARG A 178 -12.22 -26.96 15.54
CA ARG A 178 -13.20 -26.85 14.45
C ARG A 178 -12.88 -27.80 13.31
N SER A 179 -13.86 -28.03 12.43
CA SER A 179 -13.60 -28.79 11.21
C SER A 179 -12.80 -27.95 10.20
N VAL A 180 -11.96 -28.62 9.41
CA VAL A 180 -11.22 -28.01 8.29
C VAL A 180 -12.17 -27.30 7.34
N GLN A 181 -13.36 -27.86 7.11
CA GLN A 181 -14.39 -27.24 6.25
C GLN A 181 -14.90 -25.92 6.82
N THR A 182 -15.10 -25.82 8.14
CA THR A 182 -15.53 -24.61 8.81
C THR A 182 -14.47 -23.50 8.65
N VAL A 183 -13.20 -23.82 8.92
CA VAL A 183 -12.10 -22.86 8.78
C VAL A 183 -11.92 -22.43 7.33
N SER A 184 -12.01 -23.39 6.38
CA SER A 184 -11.94 -23.07 4.94
C SER A 184 -13.07 -22.15 4.47
N SER A 185 -14.29 -22.35 4.99
CA SER A 185 -15.43 -21.47 4.66
C SER A 185 -15.24 -20.09 5.23
N GLN A 186 -14.80 -19.95 6.48
CA GLN A 186 -14.53 -18.66 7.12
C GLN A 186 -13.36 -17.94 6.45
N LYS A 187 -12.29 -18.65 6.05
CA LYS A 187 -11.21 -18.11 5.23
C LYS A 187 -11.74 -17.52 3.91
N ARG A 188 -12.56 -18.29 3.18
CA ARG A 188 -13.12 -17.86 1.90
C ARG A 188 -14.01 -16.63 2.05
N ASN A 189 -14.83 -16.58 3.10
CA ASN A 189 -15.67 -15.42 3.39
C ASN A 189 -14.80 -14.19 3.75
N ALA A 190 -13.76 -14.38 4.55
CA ALA A 190 -12.82 -13.32 4.86
C ALA A 190 -12.11 -12.79 3.61
N MET A 191 -11.60 -13.68 2.76
CA MET A 191 -10.95 -13.30 1.49
C MET A 191 -11.90 -12.52 0.59
N LYS A 192 -13.16 -12.98 0.45
CA LYS A 192 -14.18 -12.25 -0.30
C LYS A 192 -14.41 -10.85 0.24
N LYS A 193 -14.52 -10.69 1.57
CA LYS A 193 -14.68 -9.41 2.25
C LYS A 193 -13.47 -8.49 2.09
N LEU A 194 -12.26 -9.05 1.97
CA LEU A 194 -11.01 -8.33 1.76
C LEU A 194 -10.72 -8.06 0.27
N GLY A 195 -11.56 -8.59 -0.65
CA GLY A 195 -11.30 -8.48 -2.09
C GLY A 195 -10.07 -9.27 -2.55
N ILE A 196 -9.70 -10.34 -1.83
CA ILE A 196 -8.53 -11.17 -2.11
C ILE A 196 -8.99 -12.47 -2.77
N GLU A 197 -8.44 -12.79 -3.94
CA GLU A 197 -8.82 -14.01 -4.68
C GLU A 197 -7.86 -15.18 -4.47
N ARG A 198 -6.58 -14.92 -4.20
CA ARG A 198 -5.55 -15.95 -4.08
C ARG A 198 -4.93 -15.98 -2.69
N ASP A 199 -4.61 -17.18 -2.21
CA ASP A 199 -3.96 -17.37 -0.91
C ASP A 199 -2.62 -16.63 -0.79
N ALA A 200 -1.86 -16.55 -1.88
CA ALA A 200 -0.60 -15.82 -1.91
C ALA A 200 -0.79 -14.32 -1.64
N ASP A 201 -1.87 -13.73 -2.16
CA ASP A 201 -2.18 -12.31 -1.94
C ASP A 201 -2.62 -12.05 -0.49
N LEU A 202 -3.24 -13.04 0.17
CA LEU A 202 -3.57 -12.97 1.59
C LEU A 202 -2.32 -12.91 2.47
N ILE A 203 -1.30 -13.71 2.14
CA ILE A 203 -0.02 -13.72 2.86
C ILE A 203 0.72 -12.39 2.67
N LEU A 204 0.74 -11.85 1.45
CA LEU A 204 1.32 -10.53 1.16
C LEU A 204 0.59 -9.43 1.92
N TYR A 205 -0.74 -9.45 1.93
CA TYR A 205 -1.57 -8.55 2.72
C TYR A 205 -1.19 -8.56 4.21
N GLY A 206 -1.04 -9.75 4.79
CA GLY A 206 -0.65 -9.88 6.20
C GLY A 206 0.78 -9.43 6.47
N ALA A 207 1.71 -9.68 5.56
CA ALA A 207 3.08 -9.20 5.68
C ALA A 207 3.15 -7.67 5.64
N ASP A 208 2.40 -7.03 4.77
CA ASP A 208 2.33 -5.56 4.69
C ASP A 208 1.60 -4.95 5.89
N ALA A 209 0.51 -5.55 6.35
CA ALA A 209 -0.20 -5.13 7.54
C ALA A 209 0.66 -5.27 8.82
N ALA A 210 1.43 -6.35 8.94
CA ALA A 210 2.36 -6.57 10.06
C ALA A 210 3.51 -5.55 10.06
N LYS A 211 4.07 -5.22 8.89
CA LYS A 211 5.09 -4.20 8.74
C LYS A 211 4.57 -2.79 9.09
N ALA A 212 3.33 -2.48 8.70
CA ALA A 212 2.67 -1.21 9.05
C ALA A 212 2.44 -1.08 10.57
N SER A 213 2.09 -2.18 11.24
CA SER A 213 1.86 -2.22 12.70
C SER A 213 3.16 -2.10 13.53
N GLN A 214 4.32 -2.43 12.97
CA GLN A 214 5.62 -2.25 13.64
C GLN A 214 6.08 -0.79 13.71
N GLY A 215 5.46 0.11 12.96
CA GLY A 215 5.70 1.55 13.02
C GLY A 215 4.91 2.29 14.10
N GLU A 216 3.84 1.71 14.64
CA GLU A 216 3.01 2.28 15.71
C GLU A 216 2.75 1.24 16.80
N VAL A 217 3.40 1.43 17.93
CA VAL A 217 3.11 0.90 19.28
C VAL A 217 2.21 -0.36 19.33
N GLY A 218 2.82 -1.51 19.64
CA GLY A 218 2.08 -2.58 20.28
C GLY A 218 1.99 -3.92 19.57
N LEU A 219 3.13 -4.52 19.28
CA LEU A 219 3.23 -5.92 18.83
C LEU A 219 2.71 -6.95 19.85
N GLN A 220 2.32 -6.55 21.04
CA GLN A 220 1.80 -7.45 22.08
C GLN A 220 0.37 -7.97 21.82
N ALA A 221 -0.42 -7.26 21.01
CA ALA A 221 -1.79 -7.69 20.69
C ALA A 221 -1.87 -8.72 19.55
N LEU A 222 -0.78 -8.96 18.83
CA LEU A 222 -0.76 -9.85 17.65
C LEU A 222 -0.09 -11.21 17.91
N THR A 223 0.53 -11.43 19.06
CA THR A 223 1.33 -12.64 19.32
C THR A 223 0.65 -13.71 20.17
N GLU A 224 -0.42 -13.38 20.89
CA GLU A 224 -1.16 -14.37 21.66
C GLU A 224 -2.57 -14.60 21.08
N PRO A 225 -2.98 -15.85 20.80
CA PRO A 225 -4.36 -16.14 20.40
C PRO A 225 -5.30 -15.81 21.56
N ASP A 226 -6.32 -14.98 21.32
CA ASP A 226 -7.35 -14.70 22.31
C ASP A 226 -8.20 -15.96 22.57
N PRO A 227 -8.07 -16.60 23.74
CA PRO A 227 -8.77 -17.83 24.06
C PRO A 227 -10.29 -17.63 24.15
N THR A 228 -10.78 -16.40 24.20
CA THR A 228 -12.21 -16.11 24.32
C THR A 228 -12.94 -16.17 22.99
N VAL A 229 -12.24 -16.05 21.87
CA VAL A 229 -12.81 -16.10 20.51
C VAL A 229 -13.54 -17.41 20.23
N TRP A 230 -13.10 -18.51 20.86
CA TRP A 230 -13.60 -19.85 20.61
C TRP A 230 -14.62 -20.35 21.65
N ARG A 231 -14.87 -19.63 22.75
CA ARG A 231 -15.72 -20.07 23.85
C ARG A 231 -17.21 -19.72 23.74
N SER A 232 -17.61 -18.92 22.76
CA SER A 232 -19.02 -18.53 22.58
C SER A 232 -19.66 -19.32 21.44
N THR A 233 -20.39 -20.34 21.78
CA THR A 233 -21.42 -20.96 20.93
C THR A 233 -22.69 -20.47 21.32
#